data_879814441417027b534ad3362fd7eeef
#
_entry.id   879814441417027b534ad3362fd7eeef
#
_cell.length_a   1.000
_cell.length_b   1.000
_cell.length_c   1.000
_cell.angle_alpha   90.00
_cell.angle_beta   90.00
_cell.angle_gamma   90.00
#
_symmetry.space_group_name_H-M   'P 1'
#
loop_
_entity.id
_entity.type
_entity.pdbx_description
1 polymer ?
#
loop_
_entity_poly.entity_id
_entity_poly.type
_entity_poly.pdbx_seq_one_letter_code
_entity_poly.pdbx_strand_id
1 'polypeptide(L)'
;KEIEEAKEYLRQRLDAELSMRTNLQIVMIEAAKQIIDISYRYKISPELFRFSANRQLQEEVDAIILSLLEIIEDYTYTLAVATHEDNKDAIITCITRESYGKTFTQRAREYADRFSKEVETAIAAGLLLNLSKDKLLSSIRQSVKTPLLNEHVQRAISKGYPIISRLGVQESFGVGRTVS
;
A
#
# COMPACT_ATOMS: atom_id res chain seq x y z
N LYS A 1 -9.09 -0.23 -40.61
CA LYS A 1 -8.48 0.98 -40.08
C LYS A 1 -8.97 1.22 -38.65
N GLU A 2 -10.25 1.40 -38.40
CA GLU A 2 -10.85 1.65 -37.07
C GLU A 2 -10.53 0.54 -36.04
N ILE A 3 -10.55 -0.73 -36.49
CA ILE A 3 -10.22 -1.87 -35.60
C ILE A 3 -8.75 -1.84 -35.14
N GLU A 4 -7.84 -1.47 -36.03
CA GLU A 4 -6.41 -1.38 -35.70
C GLU A 4 -6.13 -0.18 -34.78
N GLU A 5 -6.81 0.93 -35.00
CA GLU A 5 -6.75 2.11 -34.12
C GLU A 5 -7.30 1.79 -32.70
N ALA A 6 -8.41 1.05 -32.63
CA ALA A 6 -8.98 0.59 -31.36
C ALA A 6 -8.06 -0.41 -30.62
N LYS A 7 -7.42 -1.33 -31.36
CA LYS A 7 -6.44 -2.25 -30.75
C LYS A 7 -5.21 -1.53 -30.22
N GLU A 8 -4.68 -0.56 -30.96
CA GLU A 8 -3.53 0.23 -30.53
C GLU A 8 -3.86 1.07 -29.29
N TYR A 9 -5.03 1.72 -29.26
CA TYR A 9 -5.52 2.44 -28.09
C TYR A 9 -5.63 1.53 -26.84
N LEU A 10 -6.22 0.34 -27.00
CA LEU A 10 -6.32 -0.63 -25.89
C LEU A 10 -4.95 -1.10 -25.42
N ARG A 11 -3.99 -1.32 -26.32
CA ARG A 11 -2.63 -1.70 -25.98
C ARG A 11 -1.95 -0.61 -25.16
N GLN A 12 -1.98 0.63 -25.63
CA GLN A 12 -1.38 1.78 -24.92
C GLN A 12 -1.98 1.95 -23.53
N ARG A 13 -3.29 1.80 -23.39
CA ARG A 13 -3.97 1.86 -22.10
C ARG A 13 -3.53 0.74 -21.16
N LEU A 14 -3.45 -0.49 -21.62
CA LEU A 14 -2.99 -1.63 -20.84
C LEU A 14 -1.54 -1.47 -20.39
N ASP A 15 -0.67 -0.99 -21.27
CA ASP A 15 0.74 -0.74 -20.96
C ASP A 15 0.89 0.38 -19.90
N ALA A 16 0.09 1.44 -19.99
CA ALA A 16 0.06 2.52 -19.02
C ALA A 16 -0.44 2.03 -17.64
N GLU A 17 -1.50 1.25 -17.59
CA GLU A 17 -2.05 0.66 -16.35
C GLU A 17 -1.04 -0.30 -15.71
N LEU A 18 -0.35 -1.13 -16.50
CA LEU A 18 0.67 -2.06 -16.00
C LEU A 18 1.88 -1.32 -15.45
N SER A 19 2.35 -0.28 -16.14
CA SER A 19 3.46 0.57 -15.70
C SER A 19 3.12 1.28 -14.39
N MET A 20 1.93 1.87 -14.27
CA MET A 20 1.46 2.49 -13.04
C MET A 20 1.43 1.50 -11.88
N ARG A 21 0.86 0.32 -12.09
CA ARG A 21 0.78 -0.73 -11.08
C ARG A 21 2.17 -1.14 -10.58
N THR A 22 3.13 -1.31 -11.49
CA THR A 22 4.51 -1.66 -11.15
C THR A 22 5.18 -0.55 -10.35
N ASN A 23 5.02 0.70 -10.76
CA ASN A 23 5.60 1.85 -10.07
C ASN A 23 5.01 2.03 -8.66
N LEU A 24 3.70 1.87 -8.49
CA LEU A 24 3.07 1.90 -7.17
C LEU A 24 3.58 0.80 -6.26
N GLN A 25 3.76 -0.42 -6.76
CA GLN A 25 4.34 -1.51 -5.98
C GLN A 25 5.76 -1.19 -5.50
N ILE A 26 6.60 -0.60 -6.36
CA ILE A 26 7.96 -0.18 -6.00
C ILE A 26 7.93 0.87 -4.89
N VAL A 27 7.10 1.90 -5.03
CA VAL A 27 6.98 2.97 -4.05
C VAL A 27 6.46 2.45 -2.70
N MET A 28 5.49 1.53 -2.73
CA MET A 28 4.97 0.89 -1.51
C MET A 28 6.01 0.02 -0.81
N ILE A 29 6.82 -0.72 -1.56
CA ILE A 29 7.93 -1.51 -1.01
C ILE A 29 8.97 -0.60 -0.37
N GLU A 30 9.29 0.52 -1.00
CA GLU A 30 10.24 1.50 -0.45
C GLU A 30 9.69 2.16 0.82
N ALA A 31 8.41 2.54 0.83
CA ALA A 31 7.73 3.04 2.03
C ALA A 31 7.78 2.01 3.17
N ALA A 32 7.47 0.75 2.89
CA ALA A 32 7.57 -0.34 3.87
C ALA A 32 8.97 -0.50 4.42
N LYS A 33 10.01 -0.42 3.56
CA LYS A 33 11.41 -0.48 3.98
C LYS A 33 11.76 0.66 4.94
N GLN A 34 11.37 1.88 4.61
CA GLN A 34 11.60 3.03 5.48
C GLN A 34 10.90 2.87 6.83
N ILE A 35 9.64 2.42 6.84
CA ILE A 35 8.89 2.16 8.07
C ILE A 35 9.56 1.07 8.92
N ILE A 36 10.04 -0.02 8.31
CA ILE A 36 10.79 -1.07 9.00
C ILE A 36 12.06 -0.50 9.61
N ASP A 37 12.86 0.24 8.85
CA ASP A 37 14.12 0.83 9.31
C ASP A 37 13.91 1.80 10.49
N ILE A 38 12.87 2.60 10.43
CA ILE A 38 12.47 3.48 11.54
C ILE A 38 12.04 2.64 12.73
N SER A 39 11.13 1.69 12.55
CA SER A 39 10.56 0.89 13.64
C SER A 39 11.62 0.12 14.44
N TYR A 40 12.65 -0.40 13.79
CA TYR A 40 13.74 -1.12 14.46
C TYR A 40 14.70 -0.21 15.25
N ARG A 41 14.64 1.10 15.07
CA ARG A 41 15.39 2.07 15.90
C ARG A 41 14.74 2.26 17.26
N TYR A 42 13.45 2.03 17.37
CA TYR A 42 12.71 2.18 18.62
C TYR A 42 12.69 0.87 19.39
N LYS A 43 13.09 0.92 20.66
CA LYS A 43 13.12 -0.25 21.54
C LYS A 43 11.75 -0.49 22.17
N ILE A 44 10.80 -0.91 21.37
CA ILE A 44 9.46 -1.27 21.84
C ILE A 44 9.41 -2.78 22.04
N SER A 45 8.85 -3.22 23.18
CA SER A 45 8.63 -4.65 23.42
C SER A 45 7.80 -5.26 22.28
N PRO A 46 8.21 -6.41 21.70
CA PRO A 46 7.50 -7.04 20.59
C PRO A 46 6.02 -7.28 20.87
N GLU A 47 5.67 -7.64 22.10
CA GLU A 47 4.28 -7.90 22.51
C GLU A 47 3.40 -6.65 22.52
N LEU A 48 4.03 -5.47 22.72
CA LEU A 48 3.38 -4.18 22.78
C LEU A 48 3.58 -3.35 21.52
N PHE A 49 4.25 -3.90 20.51
CA PHE A 49 4.60 -3.14 19.32
C PHE A 49 3.35 -2.64 18.60
N ARG A 50 3.26 -1.34 18.48
CA ARG A 50 2.34 -0.56 17.65
C ARG A 50 3.04 0.74 17.29
N PHE A 51 2.72 1.35 16.18
CA PHE A 51 3.24 2.68 15.85
C PHE A 51 2.83 3.69 16.92
N SER A 52 1.61 3.60 17.42
CA SER A 52 1.08 4.44 18.49
C SER A 52 1.70 4.20 19.88
N ALA A 53 2.53 3.17 20.05
CA ALA A 53 3.23 2.93 21.31
C ALA A 53 4.33 3.98 21.60
N ASN A 54 4.78 4.68 20.56
CA ASN A 54 5.72 5.79 20.69
C ASN A 54 5.28 6.93 19.76
N ARG A 55 5.10 8.11 20.33
CA ARG A 55 4.59 9.28 19.59
C ARG A 55 5.50 9.67 18.41
N GLN A 56 6.81 9.68 18.62
CA GLN A 56 7.76 10.07 17.59
C GLN A 56 7.78 9.03 16.45
N LEU A 57 7.71 7.73 16.76
CA LEU A 57 7.57 6.68 15.77
C LEU A 57 6.30 6.88 14.94
N GLN A 58 5.17 7.16 15.60
CA GLN A 58 3.91 7.41 14.90
C GLN A 58 4.02 8.60 13.94
N GLU A 59 4.59 9.72 14.40
CA GLU A 59 4.78 10.92 13.58
C GLU A 59 5.68 10.65 12.36
N GLU A 60 6.77 9.90 12.53
CA GLU A 60 7.66 9.51 11.42
C GLU A 60 6.96 8.57 10.41
N VAL A 61 6.18 7.62 10.89
CA VAL A 61 5.40 6.72 10.03
C VAL A 61 4.31 7.48 9.28
N ASP A 62 3.58 8.35 9.97
CA ASP A 62 2.51 9.16 9.35
C ASP A 62 3.06 10.06 8.24
N ALA A 63 4.27 10.60 8.41
CA ALA A 63 4.94 11.38 7.36
C ALA A 63 5.25 10.54 6.11
N ILE A 64 5.69 9.29 6.28
CA ILE A 64 5.92 8.37 5.15
C ILE A 64 4.61 8.01 4.46
N ILE A 65 3.55 7.73 5.22
CA ILE A 65 2.23 7.39 4.69
C ILE A 65 1.61 8.58 3.95
N LEU A 66 1.78 9.79 4.46
CA LEU A 66 1.32 11.00 3.76
C LEU A 66 2.05 11.18 2.43
N SER A 67 3.36 11.00 2.41
CA SER A 67 4.16 11.07 1.18
C SER A 67 3.75 9.98 0.17
N LEU A 68 3.45 8.78 0.64
CA LEU A 68 2.92 7.70 -0.20
C LEU A 68 1.58 8.08 -0.81
N LEU A 69 0.68 8.70 -0.03
CA LEU A 69 -0.61 9.17 -0.50
C LEU A 69 -0.46 10.21 -1.62
N GLU A 70 0.42 11.19 -1.43
CA GLU A 70 0.71 12.23 -2.44
C GLU A 70 1.21 11.60 -3.74
N ILE A 71 2.09 10.61 -3.67
CA ILE A 71 2.60 9.88 -4.85
C ILE A 71 1.48 9.09 -5.55
N ILE A 72 0.60 8.43 -4.81
CA ILE A 72 -0.55 7.71 -5.37
C ILE A 72 -1.48 8.66 -6.11
N GLU A 73 -1.78 9.82 -5.53
CA GLU A 73 -2.62 10.84 -6.14
C GLU A 73 -2.00 11.39 -7.42
N ASP A 74 -0.70 11.72 -7.38
CA ASP A 74 0.04 12.26 -8.52
C ASP A 74 0.12 11.25 -9.68
N TYR A 75 0.44 10.00 -9.39
CA TYR A 75 0.44 8.94 -10.42
C TYR A 75 -0.92 8.72 -11.04
N THR A 76 -1.99 8.75 -10.25
CA THR A 76 -3.35 8.57 -10.76
C THR A 76 -3.74 9.73 -11.67
N TYR A 77 -3.44 10.96 -11.27
CA TYR A 77 -3.68 12.15 -12.08
C TYR A 77 -2.89 12.09 -13.39
N THR A 78 -1.59 11.78 -13.32
CA THR A 78 -0.71 11.70 -14.49
C THR A 78 -1.18 10.63 -15.47
N LEU A 79 -1.57 9.45 -14.99
CA LEU A 79 -2.11 8.39 -15.84
C LEU A 79 -3.42 8.83 -16.51
N ALA A 80 -4.33 9.42 -15.76
CA ALA A 80 -5.60 9.89 -16.29
C ALA A 80 -5.41 10.93 -17.40
N VAL A 81 -4.51 11.89 -17.21
CA VAL A 81 -4.17 12.91 -18.22
C VAL A 81 -3.52 12.28 -19.44
N ALA A 82 -2.60 11.33 -19.28
CA ALA A 82 -1.92 10.67 -20.40
C ALA A 82 -2.86 9.83 -21.27
N THR A 83 -3.93 9.27 -20.67
CA THR A 83 -4.91 8.46 -21.41
C THR A 83 -6.04 9.27 -22.07
N HIS A 84 -6.20 10.54 -21.71
CA HIS A 84 -7.28 11.40 -22.18
C HIS A 84 -6.83 12.86 -22.37
N GLU A 85 -5.75 13.07 -23.12
CA GLU A 85 -5.16 14.42 -23.32
C GLU A 85 -6.15 15.49 -23.79
N ASP A 86 -7.14 15.10 -24.60
CA ASP A 86 -8.12 16.02 -25.16
C ASP A 86 -9.24 16.44 -24.20
N ASN A 87 -9.26 15.90 -22.97
CA ASN A 87 -10.40 16.08 -22.08
C ASN A 87 -10.01 16.28 -20.59
N LYS A 88 -9.00 17.12 -20.34
CA LYS A 88 -8.45 17.37 -18.98
C LYS A 88 -9.51 17.76 -17.96
N ASP A 89 -10.48 18.60 -18.36
CA ASP A 89 -11.55 19.05 -17.46
C ASP A 89 -12.50 17.92 -17.08
N ALA A 90 -12.80 17.01 -18.00
CA ALA A 90 -13.61 15.83 -17.72
C ALA A 90 -12.87 14.87 -16.76
N ILE A 91 -11.54 14.74 -16.89
CA ILE A 91 -10.71 13.93 -16.00
C ILE A 91 -10.72 14.50 -14.58
N ILE A 92 -10.49 15.82 -14.43
CA ILE A 92 -10.53 16.49 -13.15
C ILE A 92 -11.91 16.29 -12.50
N THR A 93 -12.99 16.43 -13.29
CA THR A 93 -14.34 16.18 -12.84
C THR A 93 -14.53 14.72 -12.37
N CYS A 94 -14.00 13.73 -13.10
CA CYS A 94 -14.09 12.32 -12.71
C CYS A 94 -13.29 12.00 -11.43
N ILE A 95 -12.10 12.58 -11.27
CA ILE A 95 -11.24 12.36 -10.08
C ILE A 95 -11.85 13.02 -8.85
N THR A 96 -12.45 14.20 -8.99
CA THR A 96 -13.07 14.94 -7.89
C THR A 96 -14.48 14.48 -7.56
N ARG A 97 -15.13 13.74 -8.47
CA ARG A 97 -16.48 13.23 -8.28
C ARG A 97 -16.52 12.14 -7.21
N GLU A 98 -17.55 12.19 -6.37
CA GLU A 98 -17.84 11.09 -5.46
C GLU A 98 -18.29 9.85 -6.23
N SER A 99 -17.68 8.72 -5.91
CA SER A 99 -18.10 7.40 -6.36
C SER A 99 -18.34 6.52 -5.15
N TYR A 100 -19.53 5.95 -5.05
CA TYR A 100 -19.95 5.19 -3.86
C TYR A 100 -19.85 5.99 -2.56
N GLY A 101 -20.17 7.29 -2.61
CA GLY A 101 -20.16 8.20 -1.44
C GLY A 101 -18.76 8.63 -0.97
N LYS A 102 -17.72 8.42 -1.78
CA LYS A 102 -16.34 8.81 -1.45
C LYS A 102 -15.64 9.43 -2.63
N THR A 103 -14.83 10.46 -2.37
CA THR A 103 -13.91 11.03 -3.35
C THR A 103 -12.73 10.09 -3.60
N PHE A 104 -12.00 10.32 -4.70
CA PHE A 104 -10.76 9.59 -4.96
C PHE A 104 -9.74 9.75 -3.81
N THR A 105 -9.54 10.97 -3.33
CA THR A 105 -8.63 11.25 -2.20
C THR A 105 -9.03 10.49 -0.92
N GLN A 106 -10.31 10.39 -0.62
CA GLN A 106 -10.78 9.61 0.53
C GLN A 106 -10.46 8.11 0.37
N ARG A 107 -10.69 7.55 -0.82
CA ARG A 107 -10.35 6.15 -1.10
C ARG A 107 -8.84 5.89 -1.05
N ALA A 108 -8.03 6.81 -1.61
CA ALA A 108 -6.58 6.72 -1.57
C ALA A 108 -6.06 6.79 -0.12
N ARG A 109 -6.65 7.64 0.72
CA ARG A 109 -6.31 7.73 2.15
C ARG A 109 -6.64 6.44 2.89
N GLU A 110 -7.84 5.89 2.71
CA GLU A 110 -8.22 4.61 3.32
C GLU A 110 -7.28 3.47 2.90
N TYR A 111 -6.84 3.50 1.66
CA TYR A 111 -5.87 2.55 1.14
C TYR A 111 -4.50 2.70 1.82
N ALA A 112 -3.99 3.93 1.95
CA ALA A 112 -2.73 4.22 2.63
C ALA A 112 -2.79 3.85 4.12
N ASP A 113 -3.91 4.13 4.80
CA ASP A 113 -4.14 3.75 6.19
C ASP A 113 -4.17 2.22 6.36
N ARG A 114 -4.80 1.51 5.43
CA ARG A 114 -4.81 0.05 5.41
C ARG A 114 -3.41 -0.53 5.22
N PHE A 115 -2.66 0.01 4.27
CA PHE A 115 -1.27 -0.36 4.05
C PHE A 115 -0.41 -0.14 5.30
N SER A 116 -0.57 1.00 5.99
CA SER A 116 0.12 1.28 7.25
C SER A 116 -0.16 0.20 8.30
N LYS A 117 -1.41 -0.19 8.47
CA LYS A 117 -1.81 -1.25 9.41
C LYS A 117 -1.23 -2.62 9.02
N GLU A 118 -1.19 -2.93 7.74
CA GLU A 118 -0.61 -4.17 7.23
C GLU A 118 0.91 -4.22 7.51
N VAL A 119 1.61 -3.12 7.31
CA VAL A 119 3.05 -3.02 7.63
C VAL A 119 3.28 -3.13 9.14
N GLU A 120 2.48 -2.44 9.96
CA GLU A 120 2.54 -2.57 11.43
C GLU A 120 2.41 -4.02 11.88
N THR A 121 1.44 -4.75 11.29
CA THR A 121 1.23 -6.17 11.59
C THR A 121 2.43 -7.01 11.23
N ALA A 122 2.96 -6.80 10.05
CA ALA A 122 4.11 -7.55 9.56
C ALA A 122 5.34 -7.30 10.46
N ILE A 123 5.54 -6.06 10.89
CA ILE A 123 6.63 -5.70 11.81
C ILE A 123 6.41 -6.35 13.18
N ALA A 124 5.21 -6.28 13.75
CA ALA A 124 4.89 -6.91 15.02
C ALA A 124 5.16 -8.42 14.98
N ALA A 125 4.71 -9.10 13.91
CA ALA A 125 4.97 -10.51 13.70
C ALA A 125 6.47 -10.80 13.55
N GLY A 126 7.18 -9.98 12.79
CA GLY A 126 8.62 -10.10 12.60
C GLY A 126 9.41 -9.96 13.90
N LEU A 127 9.07 -8.99 14.74
CA LEU A 127 9.68 -8.80 16.04
C LEU A 127 9.41 -9.98 17.00
N LEU A 128 8.17 -10.48 17.05
CA LEU A 128 7.79 -11.64 17.86
C LEU A 128 8.50 -12.92 17.39
N LEU A 129 8.79 -13.06 16.11
CA LEU A 129 9.53 -14.17 15.52
C LEU A 129 11.04 -13.95 15.50
N ASN A 130 11.52 -12.83 16.00
CA ASN A 130 12.93 -12.43 16.00
C ASN A 130 13.56 -12.44 14.59
N LEU A 131 12.84 -11.88 13.62
CA LEU A 131 13.31 -11.77 12.25
C LEU A 131 14.24 -10.57 12.05
N SER A 132 15.19 -10.71 11.12
CA SER A 132 15.97 -9.57 10.63
C SER A 132 15.11 -8.66 9.74
N LYS A 133 15.54 -7.39 9.60
CA LYS A 133 14.88 -6.43 8.71
C LYS A 133 14.77 -6.94 7.26
N ASP A 134 15.83 -7.59 6.76
CA ASP A 134 15.85 -8.11 5.38
C ASP A 134 14.84 -9.24 5.16
N LYS A 135 14.71 -10.15 6.12
CA LYS A 135 13.71 -11.21 6.08
C LYS A 135 12.29 -10.66 6.13
N LEU A 136 12.07 -9.66 6.97
CA LEU A 136 10.77 -8.98 7.07
C LEU A 136 10.43 -8.23 5.78
N LEU A 137 11.37 -7.49 5.21
CA LEU A 137 11.18 -6.77 3.95
C LEU A 137 10.90 -7.74 2.79
N SER A 138 11.62 -8.86 2.73
CA SER A 138 11.37 -9.92 1.73
C SER A 138 9.94 -10.46 1.82
N SER A 139 9.45 -10.69 3.03
CA SER A 139 8.07 -11.12 3.30
C SER A 139 7.03 -10.09 2.82
N ILE A 140 7.27 -8.81 3.09
CA ILE A 140 6.37 -7.73 2.65
C ILE A 140 6.36 -7.63 1.13
N ARG A 141 7.52 -7.72 0.47
CA ARG A 141 7.60 -7.75 -1.01
C ARG A 141 6.78 -8.89 -1.62
N GLN A 142 6.80 -10.05 -0.98
CA GLN A 142 6.01 -11.19 -1.42
C GLN A 142 4.52 -10.95 -1.21
N SER A 143 4.13 -10.34 -0.10
CA SER A 143 2.74 -10.00 0.22
C SER A 143 2.15 -8.97 -0.73
N VAL A 144 2.93 -8.01 -1.19
CA VAL A 144 2.52 -7.02 -2.21
C VAL A 144 2.19 -7.68 -3.56
N LYS A 145 2.90 -8.76 -3.90
CA LYS A 145 2.66 -9.51 -5.15
C LYS A 145 1.52 -10.52 -5.04
N THR A 146 1.38 -11.16 -3.89
CA THR A 146 0.41 -12.21 -3.63
C THR A 146 -0.33 -11.93 -2.32
N PRO A 147 -1.38 -11.13 -2.39
CA PRO A 147 -1.98 -10.44 -1.25
C PRO A 147 -2.81 -11.32 -0.33
N LEU A 148 -2.43 -12.45 0.10
CA LEU A 148 -3.17 -13.25 1.12
C LEU A 148 -2.27 -14.10 2.00
N LEU A 149 -0.95 -14.06 1.76
CA LEU A 149 -0.05 -15.02 2.38
C LEU A 149 1.24 -14.31 2.86
N ASN A 150 1.13 -13.43 3.87
CA ASN A 150 2.33 -13.13 4.63
C ASN A 150 2.64 -14.34 5.53
N GLU A 151 3.59 -15.15 5.11
CA GLU A 151 4.02 -16.37 5.80
C GLU A 151 4.36 -16.12 7.27
N HIS A 152 4.98 -15.00 7.57
CA HIS A 152 5.39 -14.67 8.94
C HIS A 152 4.20 -14.31 9.82
N VAL A 153 3.20 -13.62 9.28
CA VAL A 153 1.95 -13.36 9.99
C VAL A 153 1.22 -14.66 10.28
N GLN A 154 1.10 -15.55 9.29
CA GLN A 154 0.48 -16.86 9.49
C GLN A 154 1.23 -17.71 10.52
N ARG A 155 2.56 -17.68 10.49
CA ARG A 155 3.40 -18.35 11.49
C ARG A 155 3.20 -17.79 12.90
N ALA A 156 3.14 -16.48 13.05
CA ALA A 156 2.88 -15.84 14.33
C ALA A 156 1.49 -16.19 14.88
N ILE A 157 0.48 -16.19 14.01
CA ILE A 157 -0.87 -16.64 14.37
C ILE A 157 -0.87 -18.09 14.81
N SER A 158 -0.23 -19.00 14.09
CA SER A 158 -0.16 -20.44 14.43
C SER A 158 0.55 -20.71 15.76
N LYS A 159 1.42 -19.79 16.19
CA LYS A 159 2.08 -19.82 17.51
C LYS A 159 1.25 -19.21 18.65
N GLY A 160 0.01 -18.78 18.36
CA GLY A 160 -0.88 -18.19 19.35
C GLY A 160 -0.59 -16.75 19.72
N TYR A 161 0.21 -16.04 18.93
CA TYR A 161 0.46 -14.61 19.16
C TYR A 161 -0.80 -13.78 18.87
N PRO A 162 -1.14 -12.77 19.69
CA PRO A 162 -2.40 -12.03 19.58
C PRO A 162 -2.35 -10.94 18.48
N ILE A 163 -1.83 -11.28 17.30
CA ILE A 163 -1.74 -10.36 16.15
C ILE A 163 -3.14 -10.11 15.60
N ILE A 164 -3.98 -11.12 15.59
CA ILE A 164 -5.35 -11.07 15.10
C ILE A 164 -6.21 -10.04 15.84
N SER A 165 -6.10 -9.97 17.15
CA SER A 165 -6.92 -9.05 17.95
C SER A 165 -6.52 -7.57 17.78
N ARG A 166 -5.34 -7.30 17.21
CA ARG A 166 -4.80 -5.96 17.05
C ARG A 166 -5.24 -5.26 15.76
N LEU A 167 -5.67 -6.01 14.76
CA LEU A 167 -5.74 -5.52 13.40
C LEU A 167 -7.06 -5.73 12.66
N GLY A 168 -8.06 -6.34 13.30
CA GLY A 168 -9.30 -6.64 12.57
C GLY A 168 -9.00 -7.52 11.33
N VAL A 169 -8.83 -8.77 11.56
CA VAL A 169 -8.13 -9.78 10.77
C VAL A 169 -8.60 -10.09 9.37
N GLN A 170 -9.70 -9.58 8.96
CA GLN A 170 -10.22 -9.91 7.61
C GLN A 170 -9.77 -8.93 6.53
N GLU A 171 -9.02 -7.91 6.90
CA GLU A 171 -8.39 -7.03 5.93
C GLU A 171 -7.10 -7.69 5.45
N SER A 172 -7.27 -8.53 4.46
CA SER A 172 -6.19 -9.19 3.76
C SER A 172 -5.19 -8.18 3.22
N PHE A 173 -3.91 -8.57 3.17
CA PHE A 173 -2.83 -7.88 2.46
C PHE A 173 -3.14 -7.67 0.95
N GLY A 174 -4.33 -7.22 0.65
CA GLY A 174 -4.86 -7.05 -0.70
C GLY A 174 -4.42 -5.78 -1.41
N VAL A 175 -3.19 -5.34 -1.17
CA VAL A 175 -2.63 -4.07 -1.63
C VAL A 175 -2.62 -3.90 -3.16
N GLY A 176 -2.69 -4.95 -3.92
CA GLY A 176 -2.67 -4.85 -5.39
C GLY A 176 -4.04 -4.84 -6.07
N ARG A 177 -5.14 -5.05 -5.35
CA ARG A 177 -6.46 -5.24 -5.97
C ARG A 177 -7.37 -4.02 -5.98
N THR A 178 -7.05 -2.99 -5.23
CA THR A 178 -7.99 -1.88 -4.98
C THR A 178 -7.71 -0.64 -5.84
N VAL A 179 -6.66 -0.64 -6.62
CA VAL A 179 -6.26 0.51 -7.46
C VAL A 179 -6.58 0.28 -8.95
N SER A 180 -6.96 -0.94 -9.35
CA SER A 180 -7.38 -1.25 -10.72
C SER A 180 -8.85 -0.98 -10.98
#